data_f61de11f2c689c65f7653636d63f0d3a
#
_entry.id   f61de11f2c689c65f7653636d63f0d3a
#
_cell.length_a   1.000
_cell.length_b   1.000
_cell.length_c   1.000
_cell.angle_alpha   90.00
_cell.angle_beta   90.00
_cell.angle_gamma   90.00
#
_symmetry.space_group_name_H-M   'P 1'
#
loop_
_entity.id
_entity.type
_entity.pdbx_description
1 polymer ?
#
loop_
_entity_poly.entity_id
_entity_poly.type
_entity_poly.pdbx_seq_one_letter_code
_entity_poly.pdbx_strand_id
1 'polypeptide(L)'
;MDIIHLQPGGVIIDHKSGEVGLLVRRYDIAEHLPLILDMVHERDREGLWAWEILWSGKQANKNNRYFPYTETGLLNMIRTGTFEYIACR
;
A
#
# COMPACT_ATOMS: atom_id res chain seq x y z
N MET A 1 12.56 7.60 -17.23
CA MET A 1 11.67 6.69 -16.48
C MET A 1 11.34 7.35 -15.15
N ASP A 2 10.06 7.58 -14.93
CA ASP A 2 9.64 8.27 -13.70
C ASP A 2 9.61 7.29 -12.54
N ILE A 3 10.33 7.64 -11.48
CA ILE A 3 10.30 6.87 -10.26
C ILE A 3 9.27 7.51 -9.33
N ILE A 4 8.27 6.70 -8.96
CA ILE A 4 7.23 7.16 -8.06
C ILE A 4 7.67 6.90 -6.62
N HIS A 5 7.74 7.97 -5.84
CA HIS A 5 8.05 7.88 -4.42
C HIS A 5 6.77 8.14 -3.62
N LEU A 6 6.23 7.09 -3.03
CA LEU A 6 5.06 7.22 -2.19
C LEU A 6 5.45 7.92 -0.88
N GLN A 7 4.61 8.85 -0.44
CA GLN A 7 4.86 9.65 0.75
C GLN A 7 3.64 9.65 1.66
N PRO A 8 3.83 9.73 2.98
CA PRO A 8 2.70 9.92 3.90
C PRO A 8 1.92 11.17 3.53
N GLY A 9 0.61 11.10 3.61
CA GLY A 9 -0.25 12.20 3.20
C GLY A 9 -0.65 12.17 1.74
N GLY A 10 0.00 11.33 0.94
CA GLY A 10 -0.40 11.11 -0.45
C GLY A 10 -1.72 10.33 -0.53
N VAL A 11 -2.33 10.37 -1.69
CA VAL A 11 -3.66 9.78 -1.91
C VAL A 11 -3.59 8.77 -3.04
N ILE A 12 -4.27 7.65 -2.86
CA ILE A 12 -4.44 6.62 -3.88
C ILE A 12 -5.92 6.63 -4.30
N ILE A 13 -6.15 6.68 -5.59
CA ILE A 13 -7.50 6.56 -6.14
C ILE A 13 -7.61 5.20 -6.83
N ASP A 14 -8.58 4.40 -6.39
CA ASP A 14 -8.87 3.12 -7.02
C ASP A 14 -9.87 3.38 -8.15
N HIS A 15 -9.41 3.32 -9.38
CA HIS A 15 -10.26 3.57 -10.55
C HIS A 15 -11.33 2.51 -10.74
N LYS A 16 -11.15 1.35 -10.16
CA LYS A 16 -12.13 0.28 -10.28
C LYS A 16 -13.36 0.53 -9.42
N SER A 17 -13.18 1.07 -8.21
CA SER A 17 -14.27 1.33 -7.28
C SER A 17 -14.62 2.81 -7.16
N GLY A 18 -13.70 3.69 -7.54
CA GLY A 18 -13.84 5.13 -7.31
C GLY A 18 -13.49 5.55 -5.89
N GLU A 19 -13.07 4.63 -5.06
CA GLU A 19 -12.73 4.91 -3.67
C GLU A 19 -11.36 5.57 -3.56
N VAL A 20 -11.18 6.31 -2.47
CA VAL A 20 -9.96 7.06 -2.22
C VAL A 20 -9.30 6.55 -0.95
N GLY A 21 -8.00 6.33 -1.00
CA GLY A 21 -7.21 5.90 0.14
C GLY A 21 -6.15 6.92 0.51
N LEU A 22 -6.00 7.19 1.80
CA LEU A 22 -4.96 8.07 2.31
C LEU A 22 -3.77 7.23 2.76
N LEU A 23 -2.58 7.56 2.27
CA LEU A 23 -1.35 6.92 2.73
C LEU A 23 -1.01 7.47 4.10
N VAL A 24 -1.08 6.62 5.13
CA VAL A 24 -0.88 7.03 6.51
C VAL A 24 0.58 6.94 6.89
N ARG A 25 1.17 5.76 6.72
CA ARG A 25 2.58 5.56 7.04
C ARG A 25 3.14 4.37 6.26
N ARG A 26 4.44 4.43 6.06
CA ARG A 26 5.23 3.34 5.51
C ARG A 26 5.82 2.55 6.67
N TYR A 27 5.78 1.23 6.58
CA TYR A 27 6.32 0.40 7.65
C TYR A 27 6.99 -0.86 7.10
N ASP A 28 7.88 -1.43 7.89
CA ASP A 28 8.51 -2.70 7.56
C ASP A 28 7.49 -3.81 7.82
N ILE A 29 7.29 -4.66 6.83
CA ILE A 29 6.30 -5.74 6.92
C ILE A 29 6.57 -6.67 8.11
N ALA A 30 7.81 -6.73 8.58
CA ALA A 30 8.18 -7.51 9.74
C ALA A 30 7.45 -7.08 11.03
N GLU A 31 6.91 -5.84 11.06
CA GLU A 31 6.12 -5.39 12.20
C GLU A 31 4.84 -6.21 12.39
N HIS A 32 4.42 -6.96 11.38
CA HIS A 32 3.19 -7.75 11.43
C HIS A 32 3.47 -9.24 11.53
N LEU A 33 4.56 -9.61 12.18
CA LEU A 33 4.89 -10.99 12.49
C LEU A 33 3.89 -11.57 13.48
N PRO A 34 3.64 -12.87 13.48
CA PRO A 34 4.18 -13.91 12.61
C PRO A 34 3.35 -14.18 11.37
N LEU A 35 2.17 -13.56 11.25
CA LEU A 35 1.21 -13.88 10.20
C LEU A 35 1.76 -13.74 8.80
N ILE A 36 2.60 -12.76 8.59
CA ILE A 36 3.11 -12.44 7.26
C ILE A 36 4.37 -13.22 6.93
N LEU A 37 5.19 -13.55 7.93
CA LEU A 37 6.45 -14.23 7.69
C LEU A 37 6.27 -15.60 7.03
N ASP A 38 5.18 -16.28 7.32
CA ASP A 38 4.92 -17.57 6.72
C ASP A 38 4.62 -17.45 5.21
N MET A 39 4.26 -16.26 4.77
CA MET A 39 3.87 -15.99 3.38
C MET A 39 5.00 -15.37 2.56
N VAL A 40 6.07 -14.95 3.22
CA VAL A 40 7.17 -14.24 2.57
C VAL A 40 8.44 -15.07 2.62
N HIS A 41 9.08 -15.27 1.47
CA HIS A 41 10.37 -15.96 1.42
C HIS A 41 11.40 -15.17 2.22
N GLU A 42 12.29 -15.91 2.87
CA GLU A 42 13.30 -15.32 3.75
C GLU A 42 14.09 -14.20 3.07
N ARG A 43 14.46 -14.39 1.82
CA ARG A 43 15.23 -13.40 1.07
C ARG A 43 14.42 -12.13 0.76
N ASP A 44 13.08 -12.23 0.77
CA ASP A 44 12.20 -11.12 0.43
C ASP A 44 11.75 -10.34 1.66
N ARG A 45 12.05 -10.85 2.86
CA ARG A 45 11.67 -10.16 4.09
C ARG A 45 12.45 -8.90 4.33
N GLU A 46 13.73 -8.95 3.99
CA GLU A 46 14.63 -7.83 4.22
C GLU A 46 14.31 -6.71 3.24
N GLY A 47 13.95 -5.56 3.78
CA GLY A 47 13.62 -4.41 2.97
C GLY A 47 12.24 -4.45 2.32
N LEU A 48 11.39 -5.38 2.75
CA LEU A 48 10.03 -5.41 2.22
C LEU A 48 9.17 -4.40 2.97
N TRP A 49 8.78 -3.36 2.25
CA TRP A 49 8.01 -2.26 2.81
C TRP A 49 6.53 -2.37 2.46
N ALA A 50 5.70 -1.86 3.36
CA ALA A 50 4.26 -1.84 3.17
C ALA A 50 3.71 -0.47 3.56
N TRP A 51 2.46 -0.22 3.20
CA TRP A 51 1.79 1.03 3.50
C TRP A 51 0.49 0.79 4.23
N GLU A 52 0.28 1.56 5.29
CA GLU A 52 -1.01 1.63 5.93
C GLU A 52 -1.85 2.63 5.14
N ILE A 53 -3.00 2.17 4.64
CA ILE A 53 -3.90 3.00 3.83
C ILE A 53 -5.25 3.07 4.52
N LEU A 54 -5.76 4.28 4.67
CA LEU A 54 -7.08 4.51 5.21
C LEU A 54 -8.02 4.80 4.05
N TRP A 55 -8.86 3.82 3.72
CA TRP A 55 -9.80 3.92 2.61
C TRP A 55 -11.09 4.63 3.01
N SER A 56 -11.67 5.35 2.05
CA SER A 56 -12.98 5.99 2.20
C SER A 56 -14.10 5.06 1.76
N GLY A 57 -15.32 5.46 2.04
CA GLY A 57 -16.51 4.80 1.53
C GLY A 57 -16.64 3.35 1.94
N LYS A 58 -17.04 2.52 1.00
CA LYS A 58 -17.28 1.09 1.24
C LYS A 58 -16.01 0.34 1.59
N GLN A 59 -14.88 0.81 1.11
CA GLN A 59 -13.61 0.16 1.41
C GLN A 59 -13.10 0.44 2.81
N ALA A 60 -13.74 1.34 3.55
CA ALA A 60 -13.38 1.59 4.93
C ALA A 60 -13.42 0.31 5.78
N ASN A 61 -14.33 -0.61 5.44
CA ASN A 61 -14.40 -1.90 6.12
C ASN A 61 -13.19 -2.81 5.82
N LYS A 62 -12.44 -2.48 4.80
CA LYS A 62 -11.25 -3.21 4.41
C LYS A 62 -9.96 -2.60 4.95
N ASN A 63 -10.09 -1.64 5.88
CA ASN A 63 -8.93 -1.11 6.60
C ASN A 63 -8.45 -2.18 7.58
N ASN A 64 -7.98 -3.26 7.01
CA ASN A 64 -7.68 -4.47 7.70
C ASN A 64 -6.17 -4.65 7.82
N ARG A 65 -5.69 -4.67 9.07
CA ARG A 65 -4.25 -4.83 9.33
C ARG A 65 -3.69 -6.18 8.88
N TYR A 66 -4.55 -7.11 8.53
CA TYR A 66 -4.12 -8.44 8.06
C TYR A 66 -3.78 -8.45 6.57
N PHE A 67 -4.08 -7.38 5.85
CA PHE A 67 -3.77 -7.28 4.43
C PHE A 67 -2.97 -6.04 4.16
N PRO A 68 -1.68 -6.08 4.44
CA PRO A 68 -0.83 -4.92 4.16
C PRO A 68 -0.70 -4.72 2.66
N TYR A 69 -0.73 -3.47 2.26
CA TYR A 69 -0.45 -3.11 0.87
C TYR A 69 1.06 -2.96 0.75
N THR A 70 1.70 -3.92 0.10
CA THR A 70 3.14 -3.83 -0.11
C THR A 70 3.45 -2.69 -1.07
N GLU A 71 4.57 -2.03 -0.85
CA GLU A 71 4.98 -0.91 -1.70
C GLU A 71 5.14 -1.35 -3.15
N THR A 72 5.75 -2.51 -3.37
CA THR A 72 5.91 -3.07 -4.72
C THR A 72 4.56 -3.31 -5.38
N GLY A 73 3.61 -3.86 -4.64
CA GLY A 73 2.26 -4.10 -5.16
C GLY A 73 1.54 -2.81 -5.51
N LEU A 74 1.64 -1.79 -4.64
CA LEU A 74 1.04 -0.48 -4.91
C LEU A 74 1.62 0.16 -6.16
N LEU A 75 2.95 0.17 -6.27
CA LEU A 75 3.63 0.74 -7.43
C LEU A 75 3.22 0.03 -8.71
N ASN A 76 3.07 -1.29 -8.65
CA ASN A 76 2.62 -2.05 -9.80
C ASN A 76 1.19 -1.68 -10.21
N MET A 77 0.29 -1.51 -9.25
CA MET A 77 -1.09 -1.13 -9.53
C MET A 77 -1.19 0.30 -10.07
N ILE A 78 -0.32 1.18 -9.62
CA ILE A 78 -0.24 2.55 -10.16
C ILE A 78 0.27 2.51 -11.61
N ARG A 79 1.30 1.72 -11.85
CA ARG A 79 1.87 1.61 -13.20
C ARG A 79 0.89 1.02 -14.20
N THR A 80 0.05 0.08 -13.78
CA THR A 80 -0.93 -0.55 -14.66
C THR A 80 -2.21 0.26 -14.83
N GLY A 81 -2.36 1.36 -14.08
CA GLY A 81 -3.52 2.24 -14.18
C GLY A 81 -4.70 1.85 -13.31
N THR A 82 -4.58 0.79 -12.52
CA THR A 82 -5.64 0.38 -11.58
C THR A 82 -5.78 1.40 -10.45
N PHE A 83 -4.65 1.89 -9.95
CA PHE A 83 -4.61 2.96 -8.94
C PHE A 83 -3.96 4.20 -9.55
N GLU A 84 -4.34 5.35 -9.03
CA GLU A 84 -3.69 6.61 -9.35
C GLU A 84 -3.13 7.19 -8.05
N TYR A 85 -1.89 7.69 -8.11
CA TYR A 85 -1.26 8.29 -6.94
C TYR A 85 -1.21 9.81 -7.11
N ILE A 86 -1.68 10.51 -6.07
CA ILE A 86 -1.62 11.97 -6.01
C ILE A 86 -0.75 12.33 -4.81
N ALA A 87 0.39 12.96 -5.10
CA ALA A 87 1.33 13.31 -4.06
C ALA A 87 0.78 14.43 -3.18
N CYS A 88 1.10 14.37 -1.90
CA CYS A 88 0.82 15.45 -0.97
C CYS A 88 1.78 16.60 -1.25
N ARG A 89 1.24 17.80 -1.30
CA ARG A 89 2.05 19.02 -1.50
C ARG A 89 2.24 19.77 -0.19
#